data_e41cdf09dc1781ece92b85e7a6c77363
#
_entry.id   e41cdf09dc1781ece92b85e7a6c77363
#
_cell.length_a   1.000
_cell.length_b   1.000
_cell.length_c   1.000
_cell.angle_alpha   90.00
_cell.angle_beta   90.00
_cell.angle_gamma   90.00
#
_symmetry.space_group_name_H-M   'P 1'
#
loop_
_entity.id
_entity.type
_entity.pdbx_description
1 polymer ?
#
loop_
_entity_poly.entity_id
_entity_poly.type
_entity_poly.pdbx_seq_one_letter_code
_entity_poly.pdbx_strand_id
1 'polypeptide(L)'
;MAILQFIKPDKVILLNSDEFKGQFEFRPLEPGFGLTIGNALRRVLLSSLEGYAITSIKIEGVEHEFSTIPGVIEDVTEIILNLKQLRLKAKEENQANEQVTAKVSKQNTVTAGDLGKSISGFEVLNPDLIICTMNKDVNFEITFNIEKGRGYVPSEQNKSNNAPVGTIAIDSIYTPIKKVQYAVENYRVEQKTDYEKLVLDIETDGSISPQNALTEASKILIYHFMLFSDERITLETEAVKASIQYDEETLHTRQLLKSKLADMDLSVRALNCLKAAEVETLGELVSYSKSDLMKFRNFGKKSLTELEELVHAKGLNFGFDVAKYKLDADK
;
A
#
# COMPACT_ATOMS: atom_id res chain seq x y z
N MET A 1 15.90 -13.43 27.83
CA MET A 1 14.98 -14.55 28.18
C MET A 1 14.70 -15.34 26.93
N ALA A 2 14.89 -16.67 26.94
CA ALA A 2 14.47 -17.49 25.82
C ALA A 2 12.93 -17.42 25.74
N ILE A 3 12.41 -16.85 24.65
CA ILE A 3 10.99 -16.94 24.35
C ILE A 3 10.70 -18.43 24.16
N LEU A 4 9.79 -18.99 24.98
CA LEU A 4 9.27 -20.33 24.75
C LEU A 4 8.87 -20.42 23.28
N GLN A 5 9.33 -21.46 22.58
CA GLN A 5 9.03 -21.64 21.17
C GLN A 5 7.52 -21.85 21.01
N PHE A 6 6.84 -20.79 20.60
CA PHE A 6 5.46 -20.91 20.11
C PHE A 6 5.44 -21.78 18.87
N ILE A 7 4.39 -22.60 18.71
CA ILE A 7 4.17 -23.29 17.46
C ILE A 7 4.00 -22.24 16.38
N LYS A 8 4.87 -22.33 15.37
CA LYS A 8 4.80 -21.43 14.23
C LYS A 8 3.55 -21.75 13.41
N PRO A 9 2.62 -20.80 13.27
CA PRO A 9 1.46 -21.01 12.42
C PRO A 9 1.88 -21.26 10.97
N ASP A 10 1.09 -22.06 10.26
CA ASP A 10 1.20 -22.22 8.81
C ASP A 10 0.85 -20.90 8.11
N LYS A 11 1.05 -20.86 6.79
CA LYS A 11 0.57 -19.74 5.98
C LYS A 11 -0.95 -19.64 6.09
N VAL A 12 -1.47 -18.41 6.01
CA VAL A 12 -2.90 -18.16 5.87
C VAL A 12 -3.39 -18.89 4.61
N ILE A 13 -4.37 -19.76 4.78
CA ILE A 13 -4.95 -20.56 3.69
C ILE A 13 -6.21 -19.84 3.23
N LEU A 14 -6.27 -19.49 1.95
CA LEU A 14 -7.47 -19.00 1.31
C LEU A 14 -8.31 -20.19 0.89
N LEU A 15 -9.45 -20.42 1.56
CA LEU A 15 -10.33 -21.55 1.29
C LEU A 15 -11.23 -21.29 0.08
N ASN A 16 -11.89 -20.13 0.08
CA ASN A 16 -12.75 -19.68 -1.01
C ASN A 16 -12.48 -18.19 -1.24
N SER A 17 -12.40 -17.79 -2.49
CA SER A 17 -12.30 -16.38 -2.86
C SER A 17 -13.11 -16.13 -4.10
N ASP A 18 -14.14 -15.30 -3.93
CA ASP A 18 -14.81 -14.62 -5.00
C ASP A 18 -14.31 -13.17 -5.05
N GLU A 19 -14.75 -12.40 -6.04
CA GLU A 19 -14.38 -11.00 -6.20
C GLU A 19 -14.72 -10.15 -4.97
N PHE A 20 -15.80 -10.47 -4.27
CA PHE A 20 -16.34 -9.73 -3.13
C PHE A 20 -16.22 -10.45 -1.79
N LYS A 21 -15.97 -11.75 -1.80
CA LYS A 21 -15.96 -12.59 -0.58
C LYS A 21 -14.69 -13.40 -0.51
N GLY A 22 -14.10 -13.48 0.69
CA GLY A 22 -12.96 -14.32 0.98
C GLY A 22 -13.09 -15.01 2.33
N GLN A 23 -12.81 -16.31 2.36
CA GLN A 23 -12.72 -17.09 3.58
C GLN A 23 -11.28 -17.51 3.80
N PHE A 24 -10.72 -17.12 4.95
CA PHE A 24 -9.33 -17.34 5.33
C PHE A 24 -9.26 -18.26 6.54
N GLU A 25 -8.35 -19.22 6.49
CA GLU A 25 -8.06 -20.12 7.60
C GLU A 25 -6.63 -19.87 8.09
N PHE A 26 -6.47 -19.74 9.41
CA PHE A 26 -5.19 -19.55 10.07
C PHE A 26 -5.02 -20.56 11.20
N ARG A 27 -4.07 -21.45 11.08
CA ARG A 27 -3.79 -22.57 12.00
C ARG A 27 -2.35 -23.04 11.89
N PRO A 28 -1.81 -23.83 12.88
CA PRO A 28 -2.36 -23.95 14.24
C PRO A 28 -2.09 -22.71 15.07
N LEU A 29 -2.97 -22.39 15.99
CA LEU A 29 -2.81 -21.32 16.96
C LEU A 29 -2.83 -21.91 18.37
N GLU A 30 -2.06 -21.34 19.29
CA GLU A 30 -2.18 -21.69 20.69
C GLU A 30 -3.50 -21.17 21.29
N PRO A 31 -4.00 -21.79 22.38
CA PRO A 31 -5.26 -21.42 23.00
C PRO A 31 -5.34 -19.92 23.34
N GLY A 32 -6.44 -19.26 22.94
CA GLY A 32 -6.71 -17.85 23.15
C GLY A 32 -6.22 -16.91 22.05
N PHE A 33 -5.28 -17.34 21.19
CA PHE A 33 -4.78 -16.49 20.09
C PHE A 33 -5.80 -16.32 18.97
N GLY A 34 -6.64 -17.32 18.70
CA GLY A 34 -7.70 -17.22 17.70
C GLY A 34 -8.67 -16.08 18.00
N LEU A 35 -9.13 -15.97 19.24
CA LEU A 35 -10.00 -14.88 19.67
C LEU A 35 -9.30 -13.51 19.58
N THR A 36 -8.06 -13.42 20.07
CA THR A 36 -7.28 -12.18 20.08
C THR A 36 -7.04 -11.65 18.67
N ILE A 37 -6.54 -12.50 17.79
CA ILE A 37 -6.22 -12.14 16.39
C ILE A 37 -7.51 -11.85 15.61
N GLY A 38 -8.52 -12.73 15.73
CA GLY A 38 -9.79 -12.59 15.03
C GLY A 38 -10.52 -11.29 15.38
N ASN A 39 -10.59 -10.95 16.67
CA ASN A 39 -11.22 -9.71 17.12
C ASN A 39 -10.42 -8.47 16.69
N ALA A 40 -9.09 -8.49 16.79
CA ALA A 40 -8.24 -7.38 16.36
C ALA A 40 -8.40 -7.11 14.86
N LEU A 41 -8.28 -8.15 14.03
CA LEU A 41 -8.44 -8.04 12.57
C LEU A 41 -9.85 -7.56 12.21
N ARG A 42 -10.90 -8.14 12.82
CA ARG A 42 -12.28 -7.72 12.56
C ARG A 42 -12.48 -6.23 12.84
N ARG A 43 -11.97 -5.74 13.97
CA ARG A 43 -12.10 -4.32 14.33
C ARG A 43 -11.38 -3.40 13.35
N VAL A 44 -10.15 -3.73 12.98
CA VAL A 44 -9.36 -2.92 12.05
C VAL A 44 -9.97 -2.95 10.64
N LEU A 45 -10.42 -4.11 10.16
CA LEU A 45 -11.11 -4.24 8.87
C LEU A 45 -12.34 -3.34 8.77
N LEU A 46 -13.17 -3.29 9.82
CA LEU A 46 -14.42 -2.52 9.81
C LEU A 46 -14.23 -1.01 9.98
N SER A 47 -13.12 -0.55 10.57
CA SER A 47 -12.99 0.86 10.97
C SER A 47 -11.81 1.60 10.38
N SER A 48 -10.76 0.91 9.94
CA SER A 48 -9.46 1.56 9.73
C SER A 48 -8.96 1.53 8.28
N LEU A 49 -9.62 0.78 7.41
CA LEU A 49 -9.26 0.76 6.00
C LEU A 49 -9.69 2.05 5.31
N GLU A 50 -8.88 2.46 4.34
CA GLU A 50 -9.13 3.64 3.53
C GLU A 50 -10.14 3.33 2.42
N GLY A 51 -10.91 4.34 2.04
CA GLY A 51 -11.84 4.27 0.92
C GLY A 51 -12.17 5.66 0.40
N TYR A 52 -13.08 5.73 -0.56
CA TYR A 52 -13.54 6.96 -1.16
C TYR A 52 -15.04 7.08 -1.00
N ALA A 53 -15.51 8.29 -0.69
CA ALA A 53 -16.93 8.58 -0.53
C ALA A 53 -17.24 10.02 -0.94
N ILE A 54 -18.51 10.30 -1.17
CA ILE A 54 -18.99 11.65 -1.39
C ILE A 54 -19.08 12.35 -0.03
N THR A 55 -18.51 13.55 0.07
CA THR A 55 -18.48 14.37 1.30
C THR A 55 -19.47 15.53 1.26
N SER A 56 -19.73 16.07 0.09
CA SER A 56 -20.69 17.16 -0.10
C SER A 56 -21.30 17.13 -1.47
N ILE A 57 -22.51 17.69 -1.57
CA ILE A 57 -23.25 17.82 -2.80
C ILE A 57 -23.77 19.24 -2.96
N LYS A 58 -23.99 19.64 -4.20
CA LYS A 58 -24.70 20.85 -4.56
C LYS A 58 -25.62 20.54 -5.74
N ILE A 59 -26.91 20.76 -5.58
CA ILE A 59 -27.92 20.55 -6.63
C ILE A 59 -28.41 21.94 -7.06
N GLU A 60 -28.53 22.15 -8.35
CA GLU A 60 -29.04 23.43 -8.86
C GLU A 60 -30.49 23.69 -8.40
N GLY A 61 -30.74 24.87 -7.83
CA GLY A 61 -32.06 25.25 -7.31
C GLY A 61 -32.41 24.71 -5.92
N VAL A 62 -31.44 24.04 -5.23
CA VAL A 62 -31.63 23.51 -3.87
C VAL A 62 -30.73 24.26 -2.89
N GLU A 63 -31.31 24.73 -1.78
CA GLU A 63 -30.59 25.48 -0.75
C GLU A 63 -30.30 24.65 0.52
N HIS A 64 -31.14 23.62 0.81
CA HIS A 64 -31.02 22.78 1.99
C HIS A 64 -31.57 21.37 1.74
N GLU A 65 -31.19 20.42 2.59
CA GLU A 65 -31.49 18.97 2.47
C GLU A 65 -32.99 18.62 2.52
N PHE A 66 -33.84 19.47 3.07
CA PHE A 66 -35.29 19.26 3.19
C PHE A 66 -36.07 19.87 2.01
N SER A 67 -35.39 20.27 0.94
CA SER A 67 -36.03 20.79 -0.27
C SER A 67 -36.57 19.70 -1.17
N THR A 68 -37.48 20.05 -2.04
CA THR A 68 -37.98 19.23 -3.14
C THR A 68 -37.53 19.82 -4.47
N ILE A 69 -37.30 18.97 -5.46
CA ILE A 69 -36.92 19.40 -6.81
C ILE A 69 -38.14 19.26 -7.73
N PRO A 70 -38.61 20.36 -8.38
CA PRO A 70 -39.75 20.28 -9.27
C PRO A 70 -39.57 19.26 -10.39
N GLY A 71 -40.48 18.28 -10.48
CA GLY A 71 -40.43 17.21 -11.48
C GLY A 71 -39.52 16.02 -11.16
N VAL A 72 -38.94 15.97 -9.96
CA VAL A 72 -38.30 14.79 -9.37
C VAL A 72 -39.22 14.22 -8.31
N ILE A 73 -39.31 12.93 -8.22
CA ILE A 73 -40.24 12.21 -7.28
C ILE A 73 -39.64 12.22 -5.88
N GLU A 74 -38.36 11.85 -5.76
CA GLU A 74 -37.65 11.77 -4.50
C GLU A 74 -37.31 13.18 -3.98
N ASP A 75 -37.34 13.37 -2.67
CA ASP A 75 -36.83 14.57 -2.03
C ASP A 75 -35.30 14.55 -1.96
N VAL A 76 -34.71 15.70 -1.61
CA VAL A 76 -33.26 15.82 -1.53
C VAL A 76 -32.65 14.89 -0.47
N THR A 77 -33.38 14.61 0.62
CA THR A 77 -32.95 13.68 1.67
C THR A 77 -32.84 12.26 1.14
N GLU A 78 -33.82 11.80 0.35
CA GLU A 78 -33.80 10.49 -0.29
C GLU A 78 -32.67 10.38 -1.32
N ILE A 79 -32.46 11.44 -2.11
CA ILE A 79 -31.31 11.51 -3.04
C ILE A 79 -29.99 11.38 -2.29
N ILE A 80 -29.83 12.06 -1.15
CA ILE A 80 -28.63 11.96 -0.30
C ILE A 80 -28.45 10.52 0.21
N LEU A 81 -29.52 9.87 0.68
CA LEU A 81 -29.47 8.49 1.16
C LEU A 81 -29.05 7.51 0.04
N ASN A 82 -29.50 7.74 -1.17
CA ASN A 82 -29.10 6.93 -2.32
C ASN A 82 -27.64 7.21 -2.71
N LEU A 83 -27.19 8.46 -2.69
CA LEU A 83 -25.79 8.83 -2.96
C LEU A 83 -24.81 8.23 -1.93
N LYS A 84 -25.20 8.09 -0.66
CA LYS A 84 -24.38 7.40 0.36
C LYS A 84 -24.13 5.93 0.05
N GLN A 85 -24.98 5.31 -0.76
CA GLN A 85 -24.82 3.91 -1.19
C GLN A 85 -23.90 3.77 -2.40
N LEU A 86 -23.49 4.86 -3.04
CA LEU A 86 -22.56 4.86 -4.17
C LEU A 86 -21.23 4.26 -3.74
N ARG A 87 -20.72 3.29 -4.51
CA ARG A 87 -19.43 2.66 -4.27
C ARG A 87 -18.46 3.02 -5.37
N LEU A 88 -17.30 3.54 -4.96
CA LEU A 88 -16.29 4.11 -5.83
C LEU A 88 -14.97 3.36 -5.67
N LYS A 89 -14.35 3.03 -6.80
CA LYS A 89 -13.01 2.46 -6.86
C LYS A 89 -12.10 3.44 -7.60
N ALA A 90 -10.98 3.80 -6.98
CA ALA A 90 -9.98 4.62 -7.66
C ALA A 90 -9.35 3.87 -8.83
N LYS A 91 -9.14 4.56 -9.94
CA LYS A 91 -8.46 4.00 -11.13
C LYS A 91 -6.94 3.96 -10.94
N GLU A 92 -6.41 4.87 -10.14
CA GLU A 92 -4.98 4.97 -9.84
C GLU A 92 -4.73 4.89 -8.33
N GLU A 93 -3.58 4.36 -7.94
CA GLU A 93 -3.11 4.42 -6.56
C GLU A 93 -2.86 5.89 -6.18
N ASN A 94 -3.38 6.32 -5.05
CA ASN A 94 -3.32 7.71 -4.57
C ASN A 94 -4.08 8.72 -5.44
N GLN A 95 -5.23 8.31 -6.00
CA GLN A 95 -6.13 9.24 -6.69
C GLN A 95 -6.42 10.45 -5.80
N ALA A 96 -6.27 11.65 -6.36
CA ALA A 96 -6.59 12.89 -5.68
C ALA A 96 -8.11 13.06 -5.50
N ASN A 97 -8.50 13.89 -4.54
CA ASN A 97 -9.89 14.29 -4.39
C ASN A 97 -10.41 14.93 -5.68
N GLU A 98 -11.64 14.63 -6.04
CA GLU A 98 -12.24 15.07 -7.30
C GLU A 98 -13.57 15.77 -7.04
N GLN A 99 -13.76 16.96 -7.65
CA GLN A 99 -15.06 17.60 -7.74
C GLN A 99 -15.68 17.30 -9.11
N VAL A 100 -16.86 16.75 -9.11
CA VAL A 100 -17.55 16.28 -10.31
C VAL A 100 -18.87 17.02 -10.46
N THR A 101 -19.15 17.50 -11.66
CA THR A 101 -20.47 18.03 -12.02
C THR A 101 -21.10 17.13 -13.07
N ALA A 102 -22.21 16.52 -12.72
CA ALA A 102 -22.97 15.63 -13.59
C ALA A 102 -24.28 16.31 -14.01
N LYS A 103 -24.59 16.23 -15.31
CA LYS A 103 -25.83 16.75 -15.91
C LYS A 103 -26.57 15.61 -16.57
N VAL A 104 -27.78 15.35 -16.11
CA VAL A 104 -28.63 14.31 -16.67
C VAL A 104 -29.95 14.96 -17.17
N SER A 105 -30.32 14.65 -18.39
CA SER A 105 -31.54 15.18 -19.01
C SER A 105 -32.18 14.14 -19.93
N LYS A 106 -33.47 14.31 -20.23
CA LYS A 106 -34.24 13.45 -21.16
C LYS A 106 -34.37 11.98 -20.74
N GLN A 107 -34.21 11.71 -19.45
CA GLN A 107 -34.36 10.36 -18.87
C GLN A 107 -35.44 10.38 -17.80
N ASN A 108 -36.03 9.22 -17.51
CA ASN A 108 -36.98 9.08 -16.40
C ASN A 108 -36.31 8.74 -15.08
N THR A 109 -35.09 8.17 -15.14
CA THR A 109 -34.36 7.68 -13.98
C THR A 109 -32.93 8.10 -14.08
N VAL A 110 -32.36 8.64 -13.01
CA VAL A 110 -30.93 8.92 -12.89
C VAL A 110 -30.30 7.78 -12.12
N THR A 111 -29.32 7.13 -12.74
CA THR A 111 -28.59 6.02 -12.12
C THR A 111 -27.19 6.43 -11.69
N ALA A 112 -26.60 5.66 -10.80
CA ALA A 112 -25.20 5.82 -10.41
C ALA A 112 -24.25 5.74 -11.63
N GLY A 113 -24.58 4.91 -12.63
CA GLY A 113 -23.84 4.80 -13.89
C GLY A 113 -23.91 6.07 -14.73
N ASP A 114 -25.01 6.82 -14.67
CA ASP A 114 -25.12 8.11 -15.38
C ASP A 114 -24.23 9.17 -14.74
N LEU A 115 -24.15 9.21 -13.41
CA LEU A 115 -23.21 10.08 -12.69
C LEU A 115 -21.77 9.65 -12.97
N GLY A 116 -21.52 8.35 -13.05
CA GLY A 116 -20.20 7.74 -13.33
C GLY A 116 -19.59 8.17 -14.67
N LYS A 117 -20.42 8.51 -15.68
CA LYS A 117 -19.93 9.03 -16.97
C LYS A 117 -19.19 10.36 -16.83
N SER A 118 -19.50 11.14 -15.79
CA SER A 118 -18.87 12.44 -15.51
C SER A 118 -17.66 12.35 -14.59
N ILE A 119 -17.41 11.16 -14.00
CA ILE A 119 -16.30 10.89 -13.09
C ILE A 119 -15.09 10.42 -13.89
N SER A 120 -13.96 11.06 -13.75
CA SER A 120 -12.74 10.69 -14.48
C SER A 120 -11.82 9.76 -13.70
N GLY A 121 -11.56 10.07 -12.44
CA GLY A 121 -10.60 9.36 -11.58
C GLY A 121 -11.12 8.10 -10.90
N PHE A 122 -12.42 7.86 -10.93
CA PHE A 122 -13.05 6.75 -10.23
C PHE A 122 -13.93 5.92 -11.14
N GLU A 123 -14.14 4.67 -10.76
CA GLU A 123 -15.08 3.74 -11.35
C GLU A 123 -16.23 3.51 -10.37
N VAL A 124 -17.47 3.52 -10.88
CA VAL A 124 -18.68 3.22 -10.10
C VAL A 124 -18.92 1.72 -10.10
N LEU A 125 -18.91 1.10 -8.92
CA LEU A 125 -19.04 -0.36 -8.78
C LEU A 125 -20.49 -0.84 -8.78
N ASN A 126 -21.45 0.06 -8.52
CA ASN A 126 -22.88 -0.24 -8.50
C ASN A 126 -23.67 0.68 -9.47
N PRO A 127 -23.44 0.56 -10.80
CA PRO A 127 -24.01 1.46 -11.80
C PRO A 127 -25.55 1.43 -11.88
N ASP A 128 -26.17 0.33 -11.48
CA ASP A 128 -27.62 0.15 -11.54
C ASP A 128 -28.38 0.80 -10.36
N LEU A 129 -27.66 1.35 -9.39
CA LEU A 129 -28.25 2.06 -8.26
C LEU A 129 -29.03 3.27 -8.75
N ILE A 130 -30.31 3.31 -8.44
CA ILE A 130 -31.19 4.46 -8.74
C ILE A 130 -30.91 5.57 -7.74
N ILE A 131 -30.59 6.75 -8.24
CA ILE A 131 -30.36 7.95 -7.43
C ILE A 131 -31.65 8.73 -7.28
N CYS A 132 -32.33 9.01 -8.39
CA CYS A 132 -33.65 9.64 -8.38
C CYS A 132 -34.44 9.32 -9.67
N THR A 133 -35.74 9.57 -9.58
CA THR A 133 -36.71 9.41 -10.69
C THR A 133 -37.24 10.79 -11.06
N MET A 134 -37.21 11.15 -12.34
CA MET A 134 -37.61 12.48 -12.80
C MET A 134 -38.48 12.42 -14.06
N ASN A 135 -39.20 13.51 -14.33
CA ASN A 135 -39.89 13.70 -15.59
C ASN A 135 -38.89 13.99 -16.73
N LYS A 136 -39.20 13.59 -17.95
CA LYS A 136 -38.28 13.74 -19.12
C LYS A 136 -37.91 15.19 -19.45
N ASP A 137 -38.69 16.14 -19.02
CA ASP A 137 -38.48 17.56 -19.31
C ASP A 137 -37.57 18.26 -18.26
N VAL A 138 -37.17 17.53 -17.22
CA VAL A 138 -36.32 18.04 -16.14
C VAL A 138 -34.85 17.88 -16.51
N ASN A 139 -34.07 18.90 -16.26
CA ASN A 139 -32.62 18.85 -16.27
C ASN A 139 -32.13 18.74 -14.83
N PHE A 140 -31.48 17.63 -14.50
CA PHE A 140 -30.90 17.38 -13.20
C PHE A 140 -29.40 17.68 -13.26
N GLU A 141 -28.95 18.69 -12.53
CA GLU A 141 -27.54 19.03 -12.40
C GLU A 141 -27.11 18.92 -10.94
N ILE A 142 -26.10 18.08 -10.71
CA ILE A 142 -25.53 17.85 -9.40
C ILE A 142 -24.02 17.98 -9.46
N THR A 143 -23.46 18.74 -8.52
CA THR A 143 -22.01 18.78 -8.26
C THR A 143 -21.75 18.07 -6.94
N PHE A 144 -20.78 17.18 -6.89
CA PHE A 144 -20.40 16.45 -5.68
C PHE A 144 -18.88 16.34 -5.56
N ASN A 145 -18.40 16.28 -4.32
CA ASN A 145 -16.99 16.10 -4.00
C ASN A 145 -16.74 14.69 -3.55
N ILE A 146 -15.75 14.02 -4.17
CA ILE A 146 -15.26 12.70 -3.79
C ILE A 146 -13.95 12.88 -3.04
N GLU A 147 -13.88 12.36 -1.83
CA GLU A 147 -12.69 12.48 -0.98
C GLU A 147 -12.28 11.13 -0.41
N LYS A 148 -10.98 11.02 -0.09
CA LYS A 148 -10.40 9.86 0.57
C LYS A 148 -10.52 10.00 2.08
N GLY A 149 -10.92 8.92 2.75
CA GLY A 149 -11.04 8.91 4.20
C GLY A 149 -11.04 7.52 4.79
N ARG A 150 -11.40 7.42 6.07
CA ARG A 150 -11.45 6.15 6.83
C ARG A 150 -12.73 6.05 7.64
N GLY A 151 -13.29 4.85 7.69
CA GLY A 151 -14.44 4.52 8.54
C GLY A 151 -15.67 5.34 8.17
N TYR A 152 -16.25 6.04 9.15
CA TYR A 152 -17.44 6.88 9.01
C TYR A 152 -17.14 8.30 9.52
N VAL A 153 -17.48 9.28 8.72
CA VAL A 153 -17.34 10.71 9.05
C VAL A 153 -18.71 11.37 8.96
N PRO A 154 -19.24 11.95 10.06
CA PRO A 154 -20.52 12.63 10.05
C PRO A 154 -20.46 13.95 9.28
N SER A 155 -21.61 14.41 8.78
CA SER A 155 -21.75 15.61 7.96
C SER A 155 -21.22 16.89 8.60
N GLU A 156 -21.29 16.99 9.93
CA GLU A 156 -20.77 18.15 10.66
C GLU A 156 -19.25 18.32 10.49
N GLN A 157 -18.52 17.22 10.36
CA GLN A 157 -17.07 17.23 10.13
C GLN A 157 -16.71 17.50 8.67
N ASN A 158 -17.60 17.14 7.74
CA ASN A 158 -17.44 17.44 6.32
C ASN A 158 -17.82 18.89 5.96
N LYS A 159 -18.37 19.64 6.91
CA LYS A 159 -18.80 21.01 6.70
C LYS A 159 -17.60 21.95 6.59
N SER A 160 -17.40 22.53 5.41
CA SER A 160 -16.37 23.54 5.18
C SER A 160 -16.94 24.95 5.38
N ASN A 161 -16.23 25.77 6.17
CA ASN A 161 -16.62 27.18 6.40
C ASN A 161 -16.56 28.04 5.12
N ASN A 162 -15.83 27.59 4.10
CA ASN A 162 -15.66 28.31 2.82
C ASN A 162 -16.48 27.67 1.69
N ALA A 163 -17.41 26.78 1.98
CA ALA A 163 -18.24 26.14 0.95
C ALA A 163 -19.17 27.17 0.29
N PRO A 164 -19.39 27.08 -1.03
CA PRO A 164 -20.37 27.91 -1.73
C PRO A 164 -21.77 27.76 -1.14
N VAL A 165 -22.59 28.82 -1.20
CA VAL A 165 -23.99 28.76 -0.76
C VAL A 165 -24.73 27.66 -1.52
N GLY A 166 -25.57 26.91 -0.82
CA GLY A 166 -26.30 25.76 -1.37
C GLY A 166 -25.49 24.44 -1.40
N THR A 167 -24.28 24.43 -0.82
CA THR A 167 -23.52 23.16 -0.63
C THR A 167 -24.03 22.46 0.62
N ILE A 168 -24.45 21.22 0.46
CA ILE A 168 -24.96 20.35 1.52
C ILE A 168 -23.87 19.32 1.84
N ALA A 169 -23.35 19.36 3.07
CA ALA A 169 -22.42 18.34 3.56
C ALA A 169 -23.19 17.06 3.91
N ILE A 170 -22.66 15.92 3.53
CA ILE A 170 -23.28 14.60 3.81
C ILE A 170 -22.34 13.71 4.61
N ASP A 171 -22.90 12.74 5.34
CA ASP A 171 -22.10 11.75 6.03
C ASP A 171 -21.42 10.84 5.00
N SER A 172 -20.17 10.53 5.27
CA SER A 172 -19.35 9.74 4.36
C SER A 172 -19.00 8.38 4.95
N ILE A 173 -19.31 7.31 4.21
CA ILE A 173 -19.01 5.92 4.57
C ILE A 173 -17.85 5.47 3.70
N TYR A 174 -16.63 5.55 4.25
CA TYR A 174 -15.41 5.23 3.52
C TYR A 174 -15.05 3.75 3.55
N THR A 175 -15.58 2.99 4.54
CA THR A 175 -15.19 1.59 4.73
C THR A 175 -15.53 0.74 3.49
N PRO A 176 -14.54 0.03 2.92
CA PRO A 176 -14.77 -0.88 1.80
C PRO A 176 -15.30 -2.24 2.25
N ILE A 177 -15.45 -2.45 3.54
CA ILE A 177 -15.87 -3.73 4.12
C ILE A 177 -17.34 -3.69 4.47
N LYS A 178 -18.11 -4.64 3.90
CA LYS A 178 -19.54 -4.84 4.20
C LYS A 178 -19.74 -5.70 5.43
N LYS A 179 -18.98 -6.79 5.55
CA LYS A 179 -19.16 -7.77 6.61
C LYS A 179 -17.84 -8.46 6.96
N VAL A 180 -17.61 -8.64 8.26
CA VAL A 180 -16.54 -9.50 8.76
C VAL A 180 -17.09 -10.39 9.86
N GLN A 181 -16.88 -11.69 9.71
CA GLN A 181 -17.19 -12.70 10.72
C GLN A 181 -15.95 -13.53 10.97
N TYR A 182 -15.78 -14.00 12.20
CA TYR A 182 -14.76 -14.98 12.52
C TYR A 182 -15.32 -16.06 13.44
N ALA A 183 -14.77 -17.26 13.30
CA ALA A 183 -15.03 -18.40 14.17
C ALA A 183 -13.70 -18.98 14.63
N VAL A 184 -13.68 -19.44 15.89
CA VAL A 184 -12.52 -20.16 16.45
C VAL A 184 -12.96 -21.60 16.69
N GLU A 185 -12.23 -22.51 16.09
CA GLU A 185 -12.50 -23.95 16.17
C GLU A 185 -11.30 -24.68 16.78
N ASN A 186 -11.56 -25.78 17.47
CA ASN A 186 -10.49 -26.62 17.98
C ASN A 186 -9.74 -27.30 16.82
N TYR A 187 -8.43 -27.31 16.92
CA TYR A 187 -7.56 -27.92 15.91
C TYR A 187 -6.61 -28.94 16.56
N ARG A 188 -6.49 -30.11 15.96
CA ARG A 188 -5.62 -31.18 16.46
C ARG A 188 -4.26 -31.12 15.76
N VAL A 189 -3.20 -31.09 16.56
CA VAL A 189 -1.82 -31.25 16.10
C VAL A 189 -1.25 -32.50 16.79
N GLU A 190 -0.98 -33.54 16.03
CA GLU A 190 -0.53 -34.86 16.52
C GLU A 190 -1.45 -35.44 17.60
N GLN A 191 -0.98 -35.49 18.86
CA GLN A 191 -1.75 -36.01 20.00
C GLN A 191 -2.45 -34.93 20.82
N LYS A 192 -2.13 -33.64 20.58
CA LYS A 192 -2.73 -32.52 21.29
C LYS A 192 -3.93 -31.98 20.51
N THR A 193 -5.05 -31.78 21.24
CA THR A 193 -6.32 -31.28 20.68
C THR A 193 -6.64 -29.87 21.10
N ASP A 194 -5.73 -29.21 21.80
CA ASP A 194 -5.97 -27.94 22.49
C ASP A 194 -5.61 -26.70 21.63
N TYR A 195 -5.17 -26.93 20.39
CA TYR A 195 -4.88 -25.84 19.46
C TYR A 195 -6.15 -25.26 18.85
N GLU A 196 -6.03 -24.02 18.38
CA GLU A 196 -7.13 -23.32 17.74
C GLU A 196 -6.89 -23.15 16.23
N LYS A 197 -7.98 -23.08 15.52
CA LYS A 197 -8.06 -22.68 14.12
C LYS A 197 -8.98 -21.47 14.01
N LEU A 198 -8.46 -20.38 13.50
CA LEU A 198 -9.24 -19.19 13.20
C LEU A 198 -9.74 -19.26 11.76
N VAL A 199 -11.04 -19.16 11.56
CA VAL A 199 -11.69 -18.98 10.27
C VAL A 199 -12.22 -17.56 10.21
N LEU A 200 -11.87 -16.80 9.19
CA LEU A 200 -12.23 -15.41 9.00
C LEU A 200 -12.94 -15.23 7.65
N ASP A 201 -14.18 -14.77 7.69
CA ASP A 201 -14.99 -14.48 6.51
C ASP A 201 -15.04 -12.96 6.31
N ILE A 202 -14.61 -12.49 5.13
CA ILE A 202 -14.58 -11.08 4.76
C ILE A 202 -15.43 -10.87 3.52
N GLU A 203 -16.36 -9.91 3.58
CA GLU A 203 -17.14 -9.45 2.44
C GLU A 203 -16.87 -7.97 2.18
N THR A 204 -16.42 -7.66 0.97
CA THR A 204 -16.06 -6.29 0.53
C THR A 204 -17.14 -5.72 -0.38
N ASP A 205 -17.01 -4.46 -0.72
CA ASP A 205 -17.86 -3.78 -1.71
C ASP A 205 -17.34 -3.89 -3.15
N GLY A 206 -16.13 -4.47 -3.33
CA GLY A 206 -15.45 -4.62 -4.62
C GLY A 206 -14.36 -3.57 -4.91
N SER A 207 -14.26 -2.51 -4.10
CA SER A 207 -13.20 -1.51 -4.25
C SER A 207 -11.82 -2.09 -3.90
N ILE A 208 -11.80 -3.05 -2.98
CA ILE A 208 -10.61 -3.81 -2.56
C ILE A 208 -10.93 -5.31 -2.52
N SER A 209 -9.97 -6.15 -2.93
CA SER A 209 -10.13 -7.60 -2.78
C SER A 209 -10.03 -8.02 -1.31
N PRO A 210 -10.73 -9.10 -0.88
CA PRO A 210 -10.67 -9.58 0.49
C PRO A 210 -9.25 -9.89 0.98
N GLN A 211 -8.40 -10.39 0.10
CA GLN A 211 -6.99 -10.70 0.41
C GLN A 211 -6.18 -9.42 0.67
N ASN A 212 -6.34 -8.40 -0.16
CA ASN A 212 -5.67 -7.12 0.03
C ASN A 212 -6.19 -6.41 1.29
N ALA A 213 -7.49 -6.47 1.55
CA ALA A 213 -8.09 -5.92 2.76
C ALA A 213 -7.49 -6.54 4.03
N LEU A 214 -7.33 -7.87 4.06
CA LEU A 214 -6.70 -8.57 5.18
C LEU A 214 -5.22 -8.17 5.33
N THR A 215 -4.50 -8.04 4.22
CA THR A 215 -3.09 -7.61 4.21
C THR A 215 -2.94 -6.19 4.77
N GLU A 216 -3.76 -5.24 4.31
CA GLU A 216 -3.73 -3.86 4.80
C GLU A 216 -4.11 -3.76 6.29
N ALA A 217 -5.14 -4.50 6.73
CA ALA A 217 -5.51 -4.56 8.14
C ALA A 217 -4.37 -5.11 9.01
N SER A 218 -3.66 -6.12 8.53
CA SER A 218 -2.50 -6.72 9.20
C SER A 218 -1.33 -5.72 9.28
N LYS A 219 -1.04 -4.97 8.21
CA LYS A 219 -0.02 -3.92 8.21
C LYS A 219 -0.31 -2.85 9.26
N ILE A 220 -1.59 -2.41 9.37
CA ILE A 220 -2.01 -1.43 10.38
C ILE A 220 -1.74 -1.95 11.81
N LEU A 221 -2.09 -3.22 12.09
CA LEU A 221 -1.84 -3.83 13.40
C LEU A 221 -0.34 -3.92 13.69
N ILE A 222 0.45 -4.41 12.76
CA ILE A 222 1.91 -4.52 12.90
C ILE A 222 2.51 -3.14 13.19
N TYR A 223 2.13 -2.10 12.42
CA TYR A 223 2.62 -0.74 12.63
C TYR A 223 2.39 -0.24 14.06
N HIS A 224 1.20 -0.51 14.64
CA HIS A 224 0.91 -0.11 16.01
C HIS A 224 1.65 -0.97 17.03
N PHE A 225 1.77 -2.28 16.82
CA PHE A 225 2.48 -3.17 17.74
C PHE A 225 3.99 -2.95 17.77
N MET A 226 4.57 -2.48 16.67
CA MET A 226 5.99 -2.11 16.62
C MET A 226 6.38 -1.05 17.67
N LEU A 227 5.44 -0.17 18.06
CA LEU A 227 5.69 0.84 19.09
C LEU A 227 5.88 0.23 20.49
N PHE A 228 5.45 -1.01 20.71
CA PHE A 228 5.63 -1.75 21.96
C PHE A 228 6.82 -2.70 21.92
N SER A 229 7.50 -2.81 20.80
CA SER A 229 8.68 -3.65 20.61
C SER A 229 9.92 -2.77 20.49
N ASP A 230 11.01 -3.17 21.19
CA ASP A 230 12.32 -2.52 21.07
C ASP A 230 13.00 -2.85 19.74
N GLU A 231 12.52 -3.87 19.03
CA GLU A 231 13.04 -4.28 17.72
C GLU A 231 12.37 -3.45 16.62
N ARG A 232 13.18 -2.81 15.78
CA ARG A 232 12.70 -2.16 14.56
C ARG A 232 12.39 -3.21 13.50
N ILE A 233 11.15 -3.69 13.47
CA ILE A 233 10.64 -4.52 12.38
C ILE A 233 10.47 -3.59 11.17
N THR A 234 11.36 -3.69 10.21
CA THR A 234 11.25 -2.94 8.95
C THR A 234 10.15 -3.59 8.11
N LEU A 235 8.96 -3.00 8.10
CA LEU A 235 7.96 -3.32 7.09
C LEU A 235 8.46 -2.72 5.77
N GLU A 236 8.98 -3.56 4.90
CA GLU A 236 9.23 -3.17 3.52
C GLU A 236 7.89 -2.82 2.88
N THR A 237 7.61 -1.54 2.79
CA THR A 237 6.49 -1.04 2.00
C THR A 237 6.76 -1.39 0.54
N GLU A 238 5.80 -1.93 -0.20
CA GLU A 238 5.95 -2.28 -1.62
C GLU A 238 6.38 -1.07 -2.48
N ALA A 239 6.09 0.16 -2.03
CA ALA A 239 6.61 1.39 -2.63
C ALA A 239 8.15 1.50 -2.58
N VAL A 240 8.82 0.82 -1.64
CA VAL A 240 10.28 0.73 -1.60
C VAL A 240 10.79 -0.39 -2.51
N LYS A 241 9.99 -1.45 -2.76
CA LYS A 241 10.35 -2.50 -3.73
C LYS A 241 10.32 -2.01 -5.18
N ALA A 242 9.45 -1.08 -5.52
CA ALA A 242 9.41 -0.47 -6.85
C ALA A 242 10.57 0.51 -7.13
N SER A 243 11.22 1.03 -6.06
CA SER A 243 12.38 1.93 -6.19
C SER A 243 13.73 1.25 -5.94
N ILE A 244 13.74 -0.02 -5.48
CA ILE A 244 14.93 -0.83 -5.27
C ILE A 244 14.77 -2.19 -5.98
N GLN A 245 14.44 -2.17 -7.25
CA GLN A 245 15.00 -3.16 -8.17
C GLN A 245 16.46 -2.77 -8.41
N TYR A 246 17.31 -3.03 -7.43
CA TYR A 246 18.71 -3.27 -7.77
C TYR A 246 18.70 -4.56 -8.58
N ASP A 247 19.01 -4.48 -9.87
CA ASP A 247 19.34 -5.63 -10.68
C ASP A 247 20.26 -6.54 -9.84
N GLU A 248 20.06 -7.85 -9.91
CA GLU A 248 20.96 -8.82 -9.26
C GLU A 248 22.43 -8.50 -9.55
N GLU A 249 22.71 -7.95 -10.73
CA GLU A 249 24.03 -7.42 -11.13
C GLU A 249 24.51 -6.26 -10.26
N THR A 250 23.65 -5.34 -9.83
CA THR A 250 24.05 -4.22 -8.96
C THR A 250 24.35 -4.67 -7.53
N LEU A 251 23.62 -5.65 -7.01
CA LEU A 251 23.88 -6.25 -5.70
C LEU A 251 25.18 -7.05 -5.71
N HIS A 252 25.42 -7.83 -6.73
CA HIS A 252 26.65 -8.58 -6.92
C HIS A 252 27.86 -7.65 -7.05
N THR A 253 27.74 -6.59 -7.84
CA THR A 253 28.77 -5.56 -8.00
C THR A 253 29.06 -4.83 -6.69
N ARG A 254 28.03 -4.51 -5.87
CA ARG A 254 28.18 -3.90 -4.55
C ARG A 254 28.91 -4.81 -3.57
N GLN A 255 28.65 -6.11 -3.57
CA GLN A 255 29.36 -7.09 -2.75
C GLN A 255 30.83 -7.21 -3.17
N LEU A 256 31.08 -7.23 -4.47
CA LEU A 256 32.44 -7.25 -5.03
C LEU A 256 33.23 -5.99 -4.63
N LEU A 257 32.63 -4.80 -4.69
CA LEU A 257 33.27 -3.55 -4.32
C LEU A 257 33.60 -3.46 -2.82
N LYS A 258 32.82 -4.13 -1.94
CA LYS A 258 33.08 -4.23 -0.48
C LYS A 258 34.12 -5.28 -0.12
N SER A 259 34.53 -6.16 -1.04
CA SER A 259 35.50 -7.21 -0.73
C SER A 259 36.88 -6.62 -0.42
N LYS A 260 37.55 -7.21 0.57
CA LYS A 260 38.90 -6.78 0.99
C LYS A 260 39.96 -7.26 0.01
N LEU A 261 40.89 -6.40 -0.33
CA LEU A 261 42.01 -6.73 -1.20
C LEU A 261 42.96 -7.79 -0.58
N ALA A 262 42.93 -7.92 0.75
CA ALA A 262 43.69 -8.95 1.46
C ALA A 262 43.21 -10.38 1.20
N ASP A 263 41.93 -10.56 0.81
CA ASP A 263 41.29 -11.87 0.54
C ASP A 263 41.41 -12.25 -0.94
N MET A 264 42.13 -11.46 -1.74
CA MET A 264 42.31 -11.66 -3.17
C MET A 264 43.69 -12.19 -3.48
N ASP A 265 43.81 -12.93 -4.58
CA ASP A 265 45.10 -13.50 -5.06
C ASP A 265 46.02 -12.40 -5.62
N LEU A 266 46.60 -11.57 -4.71
CA LEU A 266 47.55 -10.53 -5.01
C LEU A 266 48.92 -10.87 -4.44
N SER A 267 50.00 -10.46 -5.12
CA SER A 267 51.35 -10.63 -4.58
C SER A 267 51.50 -9.80 -3.30
N VAL A 268 52.31 -10.33 -2.37
CA VAL A 268 52.64 -9.64 -1.10
C VAL A 268 53.20 -8.22 -1.34
N ARG A 269 53.86 -8.02 -2.47
CA ARG A 269 54.38 -6.73 -2.85
C ARG A 269 53.31 -5.73 -3.26
N ALA A 270 52.31 -6.19 -4.05
CA ALA A 270 51.17 -5.37 -4.45
C ALA A 270 50.30 -4.98 -3.24
N LEU A 271 50.00 -5.95 -2.35
CA LEU A 271 49.29 -5.72 -1.10
C LEU A 271 49.97 -4.71 -0.17
N ASN A 272 51.31 -4.81 -0.01
CA ASN A 272 52.04 -3.87 0.83
C ASN A 272 52.05 -2.43 0.27
N CYS A 273 52.05 -2.30 -1.06
CA CYS A 273 51.94 -0.99 -1.70
C CYS A 273 50.56 -0.37 -1.53
N LEU A 274 49.50 -1.16 -1.62
CA LEU A 274 48.09 -0.73 -1.45
C LEU A 274 47.82 -0.37 0.03
N LYS A 275 48.30 -1.17 0.98
CA LYS A 275 48.22 -0.84 2.42
C LYS A 275 48.95 0.45 2.77
N ALA A 276 50.12 0.70 2.18
CA ALA A 276 50.85 1.94 2.37
C ALA A 276 50.14 3.17 1.79
N ALA A 277 49.22 2.96 0.86
CA ALA A 277 48.35 3.98 0.26
C ALA A 277 46.95 4.05 0.91
N GLU A 278 46.75 3.32 2.04
CA GLU A 278 45.46 3.24 2.77
C GLU A 278 44.28 2.75 1.90
N VAL A 279 44.52 1.87 0.91
CA VAL A 279 43.52 1.27 0.04
C VAL A 279 43.27 -0.17 0.52
N GLU A 280 42.11 -0.43 1.10
CA GLU A 280 41.81 -1.73 1.72
C GLU A 280 40.77 -2.52 0.93
N THR A 281 39.86 -1.85 0.19
CA THR A 281 38.74 -2.47 -0.53
C THR A 281 38.91 -2.38 -2.04
N LEU A 282 38.23 -3.31 -2.76
CA LEU A 282 38.21 -3.28 -4.23
C LEU A 282 37.53 -2.00 -4.76
N GLY A 283 36.53 -1.49 -4.05
CA GLY A 283 35.85 -0.25 -4.41
C GLY A 283 36.75 0.96 -4.38
N GLU A 284 37.60 1.06 -3.34
CA GLU A 284 38.65 2.12 -3.24
C GLU A 284 39.65 1.98 -4.38
N LEU A 285 40.09 0.77 -4.67
CA LEU A 285 41.06 0.53 -5.74
C LEU A 285 40.56 0.96 -7.12
N VAL A 286 39.30 0.59 -7.50
CA VAL A 286 38.76 0.93 -8.82
C VAL A 286 38.39 2.40 -8.97
N SER A 287 38.24 3.13 -7.88
CA SER A 287 37.99 4.59 -7.91
C SER A 287 39.20 5.37 -8.43
N TYR A 288 40.42 4.84 -8.29
CA TYR A 288 41.65 5.48 -8.79
C TYR A 288 41.81 5.24 -10.31
N SER A 289 42.41 6.26 -10.95
CA SER A 289 42.86 6.11 -12.34
C SER A 289 44.21 5.38 -12.40
N LYS A 290 44.52 4.75 -13.55
CA LYS A 290 45.84 4.12 -13.78
C LYS A 290 46.99 5.07 -13.55
N SER A 291 46.84 6.35 -13.87
CA SER A 291 47.83 7.39 -13.67
C SER A 291 48.07 7.73 -12.19
N ASP A 292 47.03 7.62 -11.37
CA ASP A 292 47.14 7.90 -9.93
C ASP A 292 47.78 6.73 -9.19
N LEU A 293 47.50 5.49 -9.56
CA LEU A 293 48.14 4.29 -9.01
C LEU A 293 49.64 4.29 -9.26
N MET A 294 50.10 4.82 -10.40
CA MET A 294 51.54 4.94 -10.71
C MET A 294 52.26 5.98 -9.85
N LYS A 295 51.54 6.86 -9.14
CA LYS A 295 52.15 7.85 -8.21
C LYS A 295 52.41 7.25 -6.82
N PHE A 296 51.92 6.04 -6.53
CA PHE A 296 52.12 5.42 -5.22
C PHE A 296 53.56 4.99 -5.02
N ARG A 297 54.07 5.17 -3.80
CA ARG A 297 55.45 4.84 -3.44
C ARG A 297 55.73 3.35 -3.60
N ASN A 298 56.80 3.01 -4.31
CA ASN A 298 57.25 1.65 -4.62
C ASN A 298 56.30 0.84 -5.53
N PHE A 299 55.35 1.48 -6.22
CA PHE A 299 54.44 0.84 -7.16
C PHE A 299 55.07 0.75 -8.56
N GLY A 300 55.20 -0.46 -9.10
CA GLY A 300 55.85 -0.73 -10.37
C GLY A 300 54.90 -1.22 -11.46
N LYS A 301 55.36 -1.18 -12.73
CA LYS A 301 54.57 -1.65 -13.88
C LYS A 301 54.05 -3.09 -13.73
N LYS A 302 54.84 -3.99 -13.11
CA LYS A 302 54.40 -5.39 -12.86
C LYS A 302 53.20 -5.48 -11.90
N SER A 303 53.22 -4.66 -10.84
CA SER A 303 52.11 -4.61 -9.89
C SER A 303 50.86 -3.97 -10.52
N LEU A 304 51.00 -3.04 -11.45
CA LEU A 304 49.89 -2.48 -12.20
C LEU A 304 49.24 -3.54 -13.10
N THR A 305 50.05 -4.31 -13.84
CA THR A 305 49.52 -5.39 -14.71
C THR A 305 48.75 -6.43 -13.91
N GLU A 306 49.28 -6.82 -12.74
CA GLU A 306 48.61 -7.76 -11.82
C GLU A 306 47.24 -7.25 -11.34
N LEU A 307 47.16 -5.96 -10.98
CA LEU A 307 45.90 -5.33 -10.59
C LEU A 307 44.95 -5.14 -11.78
N GLU A 308 45.45 -4.87 -12.97
CA GLU A 308 44.64 -4.81 -14.20
C GLU A 308 43.99 -6.15 -14.51
N GLU A 309 44.76 -7.24 -14.41
CA GLU A 309 44.24 -8.60 -14.62
C GLU A 309 43.15 -8.95 -13.59
N LEU A 310 43.38 -8.62 -12.31
CA LEU A 310 42.41 -8.87 -11.24
C LEU A 310 41.13 -8.08 -11.41
N VAL A 311 41.23 -6.76 -11.69
CA VAL A 311 40.06 -5.89 -11.89
C VAL A 311 39.26 -6.34 -13.14
N HIS A 312 39.96 -6.70 -14.21
CA HIS A 312 39.36 -7.19 -15.44
C HIS A 312 38.67 -8.57 -15.24
N ALA A 313 39.29 -9.48 -14.49
CA ALA A 313 38.72 -10.80 -14.13
C ALA A 313 37.43 -10.67 -13.30
N LYS A 314 37.27 -9.56 -12.55
CA LYS A 314 36.05 -9.24 -11.82
C LYS A 314 35.04 -8.41 -12.62
N GLY A 315 35.27 -8.17 -13.92
CA GLY A 315 34.38 -7.41 -14.80
C GLY A 315 34.34 -5.90 -14.52
N LEU A 316 35.38 -5.36 -13.84
CA LEU A 316 35.47 -3.94 -13.47
C LEU A 316 36.56 -3.23 -14.28
N ASN A 317 36.55 -1.90 -14.25
CA ASN A 317 37.58 -1.05 -14.86
C ASN A 317 38.04 0.01 -13.89
N PHE A 318 39.32 0.50 -14.04
CA PHE A 318 39.80 1.63 -13.29
C PHE A 318 39.12 2.93 -13.66
N GLY A 319 38.87 3.80 -12.66
CA GLY A 319 38.10 5.02 -12.84
C GLY A 319 36.57 4.77 -12.77
N PHE A 320 36.14 3.67 -12.13
CA PHE A 320 34.76 3.31 -11.96
C PHE A 320 34.06 4.25 -11.00
N ASP A 321 32.83 4.70 -11.36
CA ASP A 321 32.02 5.59 -10.52
C ASP A 321 31.38 4.81 -9.37
N VAL A 322 32.08 4.78 -8.23
CA VAL A 322 31.69 4.07 -7.03
C VAL A 322 30.54 4.78 -6.28
N ALA A 323 30.36 6.09 -6.50
CA ALA A 323 29.32 6.90 -5.84
C ALA A 323 27.91 6.42 -6.17
N LYS A 324 27.73 5.85 -7.37
CA LYS A 324 26.47 5.21 -7.80
C LYS A 324 26.00 4.09 -6.88
N TYR A 325 26.93 3.41 -6.19
CA TYR A 325 26.67 2.20 -5.39
C TYR A 325 26.56 2.48 -3.88
N LYS A 326 26.64 3.76 -3.45
CA LYS A 326 26.45 4.25 -2.06
C LYS A 326 27.14 3.37 -1.02
N LEU A 327 28.46 3.16 -1.14
CA LEU A 327 29.24 2.32 -0.23
C LEU A 327 29.38 2.93 1.17
N ASP A 328 29.23 4.26 1.32
CA ASP A 328 29.41 5.01 2.58
C ASP A 328 28.18 4.99 3.50
N ALA A 329 27.08 4.34 3.13
CA ALA A 329 25.84 4.33 3.92
C ALA A 329 25.86 3.33 5.10
N ASP A 330 26.94 2.55 5.27
CA ASP A 330 27.07 1.50 6.30
C ASP A 330 28.26 1.73 7.25
N LYS A 331 28.72 2.99 7.43
CA LYS A 331 29.67 3.34 8.50
C LYS A 331 28.97 3.85 9.73
#